data_1ce1d0663cee61d2997bb972f102d8fa
#
_entry.id   1ce1d0663cee61d2997bb972f102d8fa
#
_cell.length_a   1.000
_cell.length_b   1.000
_cell.length_c   1.000
_cell.angle_alpha   90.00
_cell.angle_beta   90.00
_cell.angle_gamma   90.00
#
_symmetry.space_group_name_H-M   'P 1'
#
loop_
_entity.id
_entity.type
_entity.pdbx_description
1 polymer ?
#
loop_
_entity_poly.entity_id
_entity_poly.type
_entity_poly.pdbx_seq_one_letter_code
_entity_poly.pdbx_strand_id
1 'polypeptide(L)'
;MLLGGTSETVQVPLQSAPPLILHLVYRFDTGGLENGVVNLINHMPSSAYRHVVVALTEVVPGFARRIKRDDVKFIALHKPPGHGAKLYPQLFRLFREQRPVIVHTRNLAALECQVPAALAGVPVRIHGEHGRDVGDLDGTRLRYQWLRRAYRPVVHKVAALSRDLASYVENKVGVPAHRIAQIYNGVDIERFHSPAG
;
A
#
# COMPACT_ATOMS: atom_id res chain seq x y z
N MET A 1 -63.04 22.08 -1.46
CA MET A 1 -61.89 22.33 -0.57
C MET A 1 -60.90 21.20 -0.80
N LEU A 2 -59.96 21.43 -1.72
CA LEU A 2 -58.96 20.41 -2.13
C LEU A 2 -57.68 20.66 -1.36
N LEU A 3 -57.29 19.72 -0.51
CA LEU A 3 -56.00 19.73 0.20
C LEU A 3 -54.93 19.26 -0.76
N GLY A 4 -54.11 20.19 -1.23
CA GLY A 4 -52.91 19.90 -1.99
C GLY A 4 -51.82 19.40 -1.06
N GLY A 5 -51.58 18.09 -1.09
CA GLY A 5 -50.40 17.49 -0.42
C GLY A 5 -49.16 17.81 -1.24
N THR A 6 -48.28 18.65 -0.72
CA THR A 6 -46.92 18.80 -1.24
C THR A 6 -46.08 17.60 -0.82
N SER A 7 -45.72 16.74 -1.78
CA SER A 7 -44.74 15.68 -1.54
C SER A 7 -43.35 16.31 -1.43
N GLU A 8 -42.81 16.37 -0.22
CA GLU A 8 -41.41 16.70 0.02
C GLU A 8 -40.52 15.55 -0.51
N THR A 9 -39.76 15.83 -1.55
CA THR A 9 -38.73 14.91 -2.04
C THR A 9 -37.50 15.03 -1.14
N VAL A 10 -37.34 14.09 -0.23
CA VAL A 10 -36.10 13.99 0.58
C VAL A 10 -34.96 13.59 -0.35
N GLN A 11 -34.10 14.53 -0.70
CA GLN A 11 -32.85 14.23 -1.39
C GLN A 11 -31.90 13.55 -0.40
N VAL A 12 -31.71 12.24 -0.53
CA VAL A 12 -30.63 11.52 0.16
C VAL A 12 -29.33 11.99 -0.49
N PRO A 13 -28.36 12.51 0.29
CA PRO A 13 -27.06 12.91 -0.27
C PRO A 13 -26.42 11.72 -0.95
N LEU A 14 -26.02 11.88 -2.21
CA LEU A 14 -25.19 10.90 -2.92
C LEU A 14 -23.92 10.68 -2.08
N GLN A 15 -23.82 9.53 -1.43
CA GLN A 15 -22.61 9.16 -0.69
C GLN A 15 -21.44 9.18 -1.67
N SER A 16 -20.46 10.03 -1.42
CA SER A 16 -19.23 10.04 -2.21
C SER A 16 -18.57 8.66 -2.14
N ALA A 17 -18.10 8.16 -3.28
CA ALA A 17 -17.45 6.85 -3.33
C ALA A 17 -16.33 6.75 -2.27
N PRO A 18 -16.18 5.60 -1.59
CA PRO A 18 -15.16 5.42 -0.57
C PRO A 18 -13.77 5.79 -1.08
N PRO A 19 -12.90 6.36 -0.22
CA PRO A 19 -11.56 6.76 -0.59
C PRO A 19 -10.73 5.57 -1.11
N LEU A 20 -9.84 5.85 -2.07
CA LEU A 20 -9.04 4.83 -2.73
C LEU A 20 -7.67 4.68 -2.06
N ILE A 21 -7.29 3.44 -1.72
CA ILE A 21 -5.93 3.06 -1.36
C ILE A 21 -5.28 2.34 -2.55
N LEU A 22 -4.12 2.82 -2.98
CA LEU A 22 -3.32 2.18 -4.01
C LEU A 22 -2.12 1.50 -3.35
N HIS A 23 -2.06 0.17 -3.47
CA HIS A 23 -0.98 -0.66 -2.93
C HIS A 23 0.06 -0.92 -4.02
N LEU A 24 1.31 -0.57 -3.75
CA LEU A 24 2.44 -0.82 -4.65
C LEU A 24 3.35 -1.90 -4.08
N VAL A 25 3.54 -2.96 -4.87
CA VAL A 25 4.43 -4.08 -4.57
C VAL A 25 5.35 -4.34 -5.77
N TYR A 26 6.48 -5.03 -5.57
CA TYR A 26 7.36 -5.39 -6.66
C TYR A 26 6.71 -6.40 -7.62
N ARG A 27 6.21 -7.49 -7.07
CA ARG A 27 5.45 -8.54 -7.76
C ARG A 27 4.29 -8.93 -6.85
N PHE A 28 3.13 -9.24 -7.41
CA PHE A 28 2.00 -9.71 -6.62
C PHE A 28 1.84 -11.23 -6.81
N ASP A 29 2.49 -12.00 -5.95
CA ASP A 29 2.60 -13.46 -5.99
C ASP A 29 2.69 -14.02 -4.57
N THR A 30 2.92 -15.32 -4.41
CA THR A 30 3.03 -15.97 -3.11
C THR A 30 4.21 -15.42 -2.31
N GLY A 31 3.91 -14.76 -1.20
CA GLY A 31 4.89 -14.17 -0.29
C GLY A 31 4.23 -13.65 0.98
N GLY A 32 5.02 -13.46 2.05
CA GLY A 32 4.52 -12.97 3.34
C GLY A 32 3.98 -11.55 3.27
N LEU A 33 4.65 -10.68 2.51
CA LEU A 33 4.25 -9.30 2.27
C LEU A 33 2.92 -9.25 1.50
N GLU A 34 2.83 -10.01 0.42
CA GLU A 34 1.66 -10.04 -0.47
C GLU A 34 0.46 -10.68 0.24
N ASN A 35 0.67 -11.70 1.07
CA ASN A 35 -0.36 -12.23 1.97
C ASN A 35 -0.88 -11.17 2.94
N GLY A 36 -0.02 -10.31 3.45
CA GLY A 36 -0.41 -9.16 4.29
C GLY A 36 -1.34 -8.20 3.53
N VAL A 37 -1.11 -7.97 2.22
CA VAL A 37 -2.00 -7.16 1.37
C VAL A 37 -3.35 -7.85 1.20
N VAL A 38 -3.35 -9.16 0.91
CA VAL A 38 -4.58 -9.97 0.76
C VAL A 38 -5.42 -9.90 2.03
N ASN A 39 -4.79 -10.16 3.19
CA ASN A 39 -5.48 -10.12 4.48
C ASN A 39 -6.04 -8.72 4.78
N LEU A 40 -5.25 -7.68 4.58
CA LEU A 40 -5.68 -6.29 4.78
C LEU A 40 -6.94 -5.98 3.94
N ILE A 41 -6.92 -6.30 2.65
CA ILE A 41 -8.02 -6.01 1.73
C ILE A 41 -9.28 -6.83 2.09
N ASN A 42 -9.10 -8.11 2.40
CA ASN A 42 -10.23 -9.00 2.72
C ASN A 42 -10.94 -8.64 4.04
N HIS A 43 -10.21 -8.07 5.01
CA HIS A 43 -10.78 -7.69 6.31
C HIS A 43 -11.25 -6.23 6.37
N MET A 44 -10.90 -5.41 5.38
CA MET A 44 -11.33 -4.01 5.35
C MET A 44 -12.69 -3.89 4.67
N PRO A 45 -13.71 -3.26 5.33
CA PRO A 45 -15.02 -3.10 4.74
C PRO A 45 -14.99 -2.34 3.41
N SER A 46 -15.75 -2.78 2.42
CA SER A 46 -15.84 -2.11 1.12
C SER A 46 -16.42 -0.69 1.20
N SER A 47 -17.24 -0.44 2.22
CA SER A 47 -17.76 0.90 2.54
C SER A 47 -16.70 1.86 3.09
N ALA A 48 -15.59 1.34 3.67
CA ALA A 48 -14.53 2.18 4.23
C ALA A 48 -13.51 2.62 3.16
N TYR A 49 -13.06 1.68 2.33
CA TYR A 49 -12.05 1.95 1.30
C TYR A 49 -12.22 1.07 0.07
N ARG A 50 -11.91 1.66 -1.10
CA ARG A 50 -11.64 0.93 -2.35
C ARG A 50 -10.15 0.63 -2.44
N HIS A 51 -9.79 -0.40 -3.20
CA HIS A 51 -8.40 -0.82 -3.34
C HIS A 51 -8.00 -1.01 -4.80
N VAL A 52 -6.75 -0.61 -5.10
CA VAL A 52 -6.05 -0.96 -6.35
C VAL A 52 -4.72 -1.56 -5.95
N VAL A 53 -4.39 -2.73 -6.50
CA VAL A 53 -3.08 -3.38 -6.33
C VAL A 53 -2.28 -3.16 -7.60
N VAL A 54 -1.12 -2.52 -7.47
CA VAL A 54 -0.19 -2.27 -8.57
C VAL A 54 1.09 -3.07 -8.32
N ALA A 55 1.38 -4.00 -9.21
CA ALA A 55 2.66 -4.69 -9.23
C ALA A 55 3.61 -3.99 -10.21
N LEU A 56 4.84 -3.70 -9.78
CA LEU A 56 5.84 -3.12 -10.69
C LEU A 56 6.16 -4.07 -11.84
N THR A 57 6.20 -5.38 -11.58
CA THR A 57 6.49 -6.39 -12.60
C THR A 57 5.20 -7.12 -13.03
N GLU A 58 4.69 -8.03 -12.22
CA GLU A 58 3.64 -8.95 -12.61
C GLU A 58 2.62 -9.16 -11.48
N VAL A 59 1.37 -9.37 -11.87
CA VAL A 59 0.29 -9.86 -11.02
C VAL A 59 0.02 -11.30 -11.40
N VAL A 60 0.26 -12.26 -10.50
CA VAL A 60 -0.02 -13.68 -10.73
C VAL A 60 -1.51 -13.96 -10.51
N PRO A 61 -2.28 -14.36 -11.54
CA PRO A 61 -3.73 -14.48 -11.44
C PRO A 61 -4.19 -15.48 -10.37
N GLY A 62 -3.44 -16.59 -10.21
CA GLY A 62 -3.73 -17.61 -9.18
C GLY A 62 -3.65 -17.06 -7.76
N PHE A 63 -2.69 -16.15 -7.50
CA PHE A 63 -2.54 -15.50 -6.22
C PHE A 63 -3.56 -14.37 -6.02
N ALA A 64 -3.83 -13.56 -7.06
CA ALA A 64 -4.78 -12.46 -7.01
C ALA A 64 -6.19 -12.92 -6.61
N ARG A 65 -6.60 -14.13 -7.02
CA ARG A 65 -7.88 -14.76 -6.62
C ARG A 65 -8.06 -15.00 -5.12
N ARG A 66 -6.99 -14.85 -4.30
CA ARG A 66 -7.09 -14.90 -2.84
C ARG A 66 -7.75 -13.66 -2.24
N ILE A 67 -7.79 -12.55 -2.98
CA ILE A 67 -8.63 -11.40 -2.64
C ILE A 67 -10.06 -11.77 -2.99
N LYS A 68 -10.92 -11.80 -1.96
CA LYS A 68 -12.33 -12.23 -2.06
C LYS A 68 -13.27 -11.12 -2.55
N ARG A 69 -12.74 -9.88 -2.64
CA ARG A 69 -13.49 -8.71 -3.09
C ARG A 69 -13.41 -8.58 -4.61
N ASP A 70 -14.53 -8.35 -5.26
CA ASP A 70 -14.69 -8.19 -6.72
C ASP A 70 -14.44 -6.73 -7.19
N ASP A 71 -14.48 -5.76 -6.26
CA ASP A 71 -14.25 -4.35 -6.53
C ASP A 71 -12.75 -3.95 -6.56
N VAL A 72 -11.83 -4.89 -6.42
CA VAL A 72 -10.38 -4.63 -6.40
C VAL A 72 -9.79 -4.72 -7.80
N LYS A 73 -9.15 -3.64 -8.23
CA LYS A 73 -8.46 -3.58 -9.52
C LYS A 73 -6.99 -3.98 -9.37
N PHE A 74 -6.49 -4.78 -10.31
CA PHE A 74 -5.09 -5.19 -10.41
C PHE A 74 -4.44 -4.58 -11.65
N ILE A 75 -3.21 -4.06 -11.50
CA ILE A 75 -2.44 -3.44 -12.57
C ILE A 75 -1.01 -3.97 -12.52
N ALA A 76 -0.52 -4.54 -13.63
CA ALA A 76 0.89 -4.88 -13.80
C ALA A 76 1.56 -3.81 -14.68
N LEU A 77 2.70 -3.27 -14.25
CA LEU A 77 3.43 -2.24 -14.98
C LEU A 77 4.51 -2.83 -15.90
N HIS A 78 4.78 -4.13 -15.78
CA HIS A 78 5.78 -4.87 -16.59
C HIS A 78 7.15 -4.18 -16.61
N LYS A 79 7.60 -3.73 -15.41
CA LYS A 79 8.88 -3.05 -15.24
C LYS A 79 10.03 -3.89 -15.83
N PRO A 80 10.80 -3.34 -16.75
CA PRO A 80 12.01 -4.02 -17.21
C PRO A 80 13.07 -4.06 -16.10
N PRO A 81 14.07 -4.93 -16.19
CA PRO A 81 15.21 -4.93 -15.27
C PRO A 81 15.87 -3.54 -15.17
N GLY A 82 16.40 -3.22 -14.00
CA GLY A 82 17.09 -1.95 -13.72
C GLY A 82 16.26 -0.97 -12.91
N HIS A 83 16.63 0.32 -12.95
CA HIS A 83 16.03 1.37 -12.14
C HIS A 83 14.57 1.65 -12.51
N GLY A 84 13.73 1.91 -11.49
CA GLY A 84 12.30 2.17 -11.67
C GLY A 84 11.99 3.61 -12.12
N ALA A 85 12.97 4.51 -12.16
CA ALA A 85 12.75 5.89 -12.59
C ALA A 85 12.13 6.01 -14.00
N LYS A 86 12.35 5.02 -14.87
CA LYS A 86 11.70 4.94 -16.19
C LYS A 86 10.18 4.82 -16.10
N LEU A 87 9.65 4.33 -14.98
CA LEU A 87 8.21 4.23 -14.72
C LEU A 87 7.59 5.53 -14.17
N TYR A 88 8.37 6.53 -13.81
CA TYR A 88 7.84 7.75 -13.19
C TYR A 88 6.74 8.45 -14.00
N PRO A 89 6.87 8.65 -15.33
CA PRO A 89 5.78 9.24 -16.11
C PRO A 89 4.51 8.39 -16.11
N GLN A 90 4.65 7.05 -16.19
CA GLN A 90 3.53 6.12 -16.16
C GLN A 90 2.85 6.12 -14.78
N LEU A 91 3.63 6.07 -13.70
CA LEU A 91 3.13 6.14 -12.33
C LEU A 91 2.46 7.48 -12.04
N PHE A 92 3.06 8.59 -12.44
CA PHE A 92 2.46 9.92 -12.28
C PHE A 92 1.09 9.99 -12.96
N ARG A 93 0.98 9.54 -14.22
CA ARG A 93 -0.30 9.48 -14.95
C ARG A 93 -1.30 8.59 -14.21
N LEU A 94 -0.88 7.38 -13.79
CA LEU A 94 -1.71 6.46 -13.03
C LEU A 94 -2.29 7.11 -11.76
N PHE A 95 -1.46 7.80 -10.97
CA PHE A 95 -1.93 8.48 -9.76
C PHE A 95 -2.89 9.63 -10.06
N ARG A 96 -2.66 10.37 -11.15
CA ARG A 96 -3.57 11.43 -11.58
C ARG A 96 -4.92 10.90 -12.06
N GLU A 97 -4.94 9.76 -12.73
CA GLU A 97 -6.15 9.11 -13.23
C GLU A 97 -6.92 8.42 -12.10
N GLN A 98 -6.25 7.63 -11.26
CA GLN A 98 -6.90 6.87 -10.19
C GLN A 98 -7.26 7.74 -8.98
N ARG A 99 -6.58 8.87 -8.77
CA ARG A 99 -6.77 9.81 -7.66
C ARG A 99 -6.82 9.13 -6.28
N PRO A 100 -5.82 8.30 -5.91
CA PRO A 100 -5.79 7.66 -4.61
C PRO A 100 -5.63 8.71 -3.52
N VAL A 101 -6.30 8.50 -2.38
CA VAL A 101 -6.05 9.29 -1.16
C VAL A 101 -4.84 8.76 -0.40
N ILE A 102 -4.55 7.47 -0.55
CA ILE A 102 -3.40 6.81 0.05
C ILE A 102 -2.63 6.03 -1.02
N VAL A 103 -1.32 6.24 -1.09
CA VAL A 103 -0.37 5.35 -1.76
C VAL A 103 0.46 4.63 -0.71
N HIS A 104 0.42 3.31 -0.71
CA HIS A 104 1.15 2.45 0.20
C HIS A 104 2.15 1.59 -0.58
N THR A 105 3.42 1.98 -0.57
CA THR A 105 4.53 1.21 -1.16
C THR A 105 5.11 0.24 -0.15
N ARG A 106 5.67 -0.88 -0.60
CA ARG A 106 6.24 -1.91 0.27
C ARG A 106 7.62 -2.33 -0.17
N ASN A 107 8.52 -2.44 0.79
CA ASN A 107 9.94 -2.73 0.65
C ASN A 107 10.68 -1.76 -0.28
N LEU A 108 12.00 -1.80 -0.25
CA LEU A 108 12.87 -0.88 -0.97
C LEU A 108 12.58 -0.84 -2.48
N ALA A 109 12.21 -1.98 -3.07
CA ALA A 109 11.94 -2.09 -4.50
C ALA A 109 10.78 -1.20 -4.99
N ALA A 110 9.83 -0.85 -4.11
CA ALA A 110 8.72 0.05 -4.45
C ALA A 110 8.87 1.46 -3.84
N LEU A 111 9.89 1.72 -3.00
CA LEU A 111 10.05 2.98 -2.29
C LEU A 111 10.18 4.18 -3.24
N GLU A 112 10.92 4.03 -4.34
CA GLU A 112 11.12 5.09 -5.33
C GLU A 112 9.80 5.59 -5.96
N CYS A 113 8.73 4.78 -5.94
CA CYS A 113 7.41 5.16 -6.44
C CYS A 113 6.72 6.24 -5.59
N GLN A 114 7.24 6.54 -4.40
CA GLN A 114 6.77 7.65 -3.58
C GLN A 114 7.04 9.03 -4.22
N VAL A 115 8.07 9.13 -5.07
CA VAL A 115 8.38 10.39 -5.79
C VAL A 115 7.27 10.76 -6.76
N PRO A 116 6.90 9.94 -7.76
CA PRO A 116 5.78 10.28 -8.63
C PRO A 116 4.44 10.40 -7.89
N ALA A 117 4.24 9.71 -6.75
CA ALA A 117 3.05 9.90 -5.92
C ALA A 117 3.03 11.29 -5.27
N ALA A 118 4.18 11.78 -4.78
CA ALA A 118 4.30 13.12 -4.24
C ALA A 118 4.07 14.19 -5.32
N LEU A 119 4.68 14.02 -6.48
CA LEU A 119 4.50 14.93 -7.62
C LEU A 119 3.06 14.96 -8.13
N ALA A 120 2.35 13.83 -8.09
CA ALA A 120 0.94 13.74 -8.46
C ALA A 120 -0.02 14.35 -7.40
N GLY A 121 0.51 14.78 -6.25
CA GLY A 121 -0.27 15.39 -5.18
C GLY A 121 -1.06 14.38 -4.33
N VAL A 122 -0.62 13.11 -4.24
CA VAL A 122 -1.28 12.11 -3.39
C VAL A 122 -1.24 12.56 -1.92
N PRO A 123 -2.39 12.69 -1.23
CA PRO A 123 -2.45 13.31 0.10
C PRO A 123 -1.69 12.53 1.16
N VAL A 124 -1.80 11.19 1.16
CA VAL A 124 -1.17 10.32 2.17
C VAL A 124 -0.24 9.32 1.49
N ARG A 125 1.01 9.31 1.90
CA ARG A 125 2.05 8.43 1.36
C ARG A 125 2.67 7.62 2.49
N ILE A 126 2.42 6.29 2.45
CA ILE A 126 2.88 5.33 3.45
C ILE A 126 3.91 4.39 2.82
N HIS A 127 4.96 4.09 3.54
CA HIS A 127 5.93 3.07 3.15
C HIS A 127 5.99 1.95 4.17
N GLY A 128 5.87 0.70 3.74
CA GLY A 128 5.97 -0.49 4.59
C GLY A 128 7.34 -1.15 4.46
N GLU A 129 8.03 -1.31 5.58
CA GLU A 129 9.23 -2.14 5.69
C GLU A 129 8.83 -3.52 6.20
N HIS A 130 8.85 -4.51 5.32
CA HIS A 130 8.40 -5.89 5.60
C HIS A 130 9.55 -6.87 5.82
N GLY A 131 10.77 -6.41 5.74
CA GLY A 131 12.01 -7.17 5.90
C GLY A 131 13.19 -6.38 5.37
N ARG A 132 14.38 -6.85 5.65
CA ARG A 132 15.59 -6.30 5.05
C ARG A 132 15.82 -6.90 3.68
N ASP A 133 16.55 -6.20 2.84
CA ASP A 133 16.89 -6.70 1.51
C ASP A 133 17.81 -7.93 1.60
N VAL A 134 17.62 -8.88 0.69
CA VAL A 134 18.45 -10.11 0.64
C VAL A 134 19.95 -9.77 0.58
N GLY A 135 20.29 -8.63 -0.03
CA GLY A 135 21.67 -8.13 -0.10
C GLY A 135 22.13 -7.37 1.14
N ASP A 136 21.32 -7.23 2.20
CA ASP A 136 21.62 -6.43 3.40
C ASP A 136 20.82 -6.94 4.62
N LEU A 137 20.92 -8.22 4.91
CA LEU A 137 20.14 -8.87 5.97
C LEU A 137 20.42 -8.30 7.38
N ASP A 138 21.63 -7.83 7.62
CA ASP A 138 22.07 -7.17 8.86
C ASP A 138 21.82 -5.66 8.87
N GLY A 139 21.42 -5.06 7.75
CA GLY A 139 21.12 -3.63 7.65
C GLY A 139 22.34 -2.72 7.78
N THR A 140 23.53 -3.24 7.48
CA THR A 140 24.81 -2.51 7.67
C THR A 140 25.27 -1.78 6.42
N ARG A 141 24.76 -2.14 5.25
CA ARG A 141 25.21 -1.56 3.98
C ARG A 141 24.69 -0.15 3.79
N LEU A 142 25.59 0.82 3.83
CA LEU A 142 25.30 2.24 3.74
C LEU A 142 24.47 2.62 2.51
N ARG A 143 24.69 1.97 1.36
CA ARG A 143 23.93 2.24 0.12
C ARG A 143 22.43 2.10 0.30
N TYR A 144 21.97 1.07 1.04
CA TYR A 144 20.54 0.83 1.28
C TYR A 144 19.97 1.83 2.29
N GLN A 145 20.78 2.22 3.29
CA GLN A 145 20.40 3.27 4.23
C GLN A 145 20.28 4.62 3.52
N TRP A 146 21.24 4.97 2.66
CA TRP A 146 21.24 6.22 1.89
C TRP A 146 20.05 6.30 0.92
N LEU A 147 19.71 5.20 0.24
CA LEU A 147 18.51 5.15 -0.60
C LEU A 147 17.24 5.47 0.21
N ARG A 148 17.06 4.84 1.37
CA ARG A 148 15.90 5.10 2.23
C ARG A 148 15.90 6.55 2.74
N ARG A 149 17.05 7.08 3.10
CA ARG A 149 17.20 8.49 3.51
C ARG A 149 16.81 9.45 2.40
N ALA A 150 17.23 9.19 1.15
CA ALA A 150 16.93 10.03 0.00
C ALA A 150 15.43 10.14 -0.29
N TYR A 151 14.66 9.04 -0.09
CA TYR A 151 13.22 9.04 -0.30
C TYR A 151 12.40 9.44 0.94
N ARG A 152 13.01 9.54 2.12
CA ARG A 152 12.34 9.92 3.37
C ARG A 152 11.51 11.21 3.27
N PRO A 153 11.92 12.27 2.57
CA PRO A 153 11.13 13.52 2.50
C PRO A 153 9.77 13.35 1.84
N VAL A 154 9.63 12.40 0.91
CA VAL A 154 8.37 12.16 0.18
C VAL A 154 7.47 11.11 0.82
N VAL A 155 7.87 10.51 1.95
CA VAL A 155 7.08 9.54 2.72
C VAL A 155 6.50 10.21 3.96
N HIS A 156 5.20 10.09 4.23
CA HIS A 156 4.59 10.68 5.42
C HIS A 156 4.70 9.77 6.65
N LYS A 157 4.46 8.47 6.47
CA LYS A 157 4.54 7.46 7.53
C LYS A 157 5.27 6.21 7.05
N VAL A 158 6.00 5.58 7.96
CA VAL A 158 6.63 4.28 7.74
C VAL A 158 5.98 3.25 8.64
N ALA A 159 5.47 2.18 8.06
CA ALA A 159 4.98 1.01 8.79
C ALA A 159 6.09 -0.04 8.87
N ALA A 160 6.53 -0.40 10.06
CA ALA A 160 7.56 -1.40 10.31
C ALA A 160 6.95 -2.66 10.92
N LEU A 161 7.24 -3.84 10.35
CA LEU A 161 6.62 -5.10 10.77
C LEU A 161 7.19 -5.68 12.06
N SER A 162 8.31 -5.16 12.55
CA SER A 162 8.92 -5.61 13.79
C SER A 162 9.54 -4.44 14.55
N ARG A 163 9.81 -4.65 15.83
CA ARG A 163 10.56 -3.68 16.65
C ARG A 163 11.98 -3.46 16.12
N ASP A 164 12.62 -4.51 15.60
CA ASP A 164 13.94 -4.42 14.98
C ASP A 164 13.91 -3.54 13.73
N LEU A 165 12.93 -3.72 12.84
CA LEU A 165 12.75 -2.87 11.67
C LEU A 165 12.41 -1.42 12.05
N ALA A 166 11.58 -1.20 13.07
CA ALA A 166 11.28 0.14 13.57
C ALA A 166 12.56 0.83 14.08
N SER A 167 13.36 0.13 14.89
CA SER A 167 14.64 0.61 15.39
C SER A 167 15.65 0.89 14.25
N TYR A 168 15.70 0.03 13.24
CA TYR A 168 16.53 0.25 12.05
C TYR A 168 16.12 1.53 11.30
N VAL A 169 14.82 1.69 11.05
CA VAL A 169 14.28 2.84 10.32
C VAL A 169 14.52 4.14 11.11
N GLU A 170 14.38 4.10 12.43
CA GLU A 170 14.65 5.25 13.30
C GLU A 170 16.14 5.59 13.35
N ASN A 171 16.97 4.62 13.76
CA ASN A 171 18.36 4.87 14.14
C ASN A 171 19.33 4.85 12.94
N LYS A 172 19.07 4.04 11.91
CA LYS A 172 19.95 3.92 10.72
C LYS A 172 19.47 4.74 9.54
N VAL A 173 18.15 4.84 9.33
CA VAL A 173 17.58 5.66 8.24
C VAL A 173 17.29 7.09 8.71
N GLY A 174 17.06 7.30 10.00
CA GLY A 174 16.80 8.62 10.60
C GLY A 174 15.37 9.12 10.36
N VAL A 175 14.39 8.21 10.29
CA VAL A 175 12.97 8.59 10.29
C VAL A 175 12.55 8.96 11.71
N PRO A 176 11.94 10.13 11.94
CA PRO A 176 11.49 10.51 13.28
C PRO A 176 10.47 9.51 13.84
N ALA A 177 10.55 9.18 15.14
CA ALA A 177 9.69 8.20 15.81
C ALA A 177 8.19 8.44 15.59
N HIS A 178 7.74 9.71 15.61
CA HIS A 178 6.34 10.07 15.37
C HIS A 178 5.84 9.73 13.97
N ARG A 179 6.74 9.44 13.01
CA ARG A 179 6.41 9.01 11.65
C ARG A 179 6.50 7.50 11.48
N ILE A 180 6.88 6.75 12.50
CA ILE A 180 6.99 5.29 12.47
C ILE A 180 5.78 4.70 13.17
N ALA A 181 5.15 3.71 12.54
CA ALA A 181 4.12 2.86 13.13
C ALA A 181 4.62 1.42 13.09
N GLN A 182 4.81 0.81 14.27
CA GLN A 182 5.15 -0.59 14.34
C GLN A 182 3.87 -1.42 14.32
N ILE A 183 3.70 -2.25 13.29
CA ILE A 183 2.48 -3.05 13.07
C ILE A 183 2.91 -4.45 12.63
N TYR A 184 2.59 -5.48 13.43
CA TYR A 184 2.85 -6.86 13.05
C TYR A 184 1.93 -7.30 11.89
N ASN A 185 2.41 -8.25 11.09
CA ASN A 185 1.53 -8.90 10.12
C ASN A 185 0.40 -9.64 10.85
N GLY A 186 -0.82 -9.41 10.40
CA GLY A 186 -1.97 -10.21 10.82
C GLY A 186 -1.90 -11.60 10.23
N VAL A 187 -2.34 -12.59 11.02
CA VAL A 187 -2.54 -13.97 10.60
C VAL A 187 -4.03 -14.26 10.62
N ASP A 188 -4.51 -14.96 9.61
CA ASP A 188 -5.89 -15.46 9.57
C ASP A 188 -6.04 -16.57 10.61
N ILE A 189 -6.60 -16.24 11.77
CA ILE A 189 -6.77 -17.15 12.90
C ILE A 189 -7.82 -18.24 12.65
N GLU A 190 -8.73 -18.04 11.70
CA GLU A 190 -9.68 -19.08 11.29
C GLU A 190 -8.99 -20.18 10.49
N ARG A 191 -7.96 -19.81 9.72
CA ARG A 191 -7.16 -20.73 8.92
C ARG A 191 -6.02 -21.39 9.72
N PHE A 192 -5.45 -20.67 10.68
CA PHE A 192 -4.30 -21.10 11.48
C PHE A 192 -4.69 -21.15 12.97
N HIS A 193 -5.43 -22.18 13.36
CA HIS A 193 -5.75 -22.50 14.75
C HIS A 193 -4.93 -23.69 15.22
N SER A 194 -4.65 -23.75 16.53
CA SER A 194 -4.06 -24.95 17.11
C SER A 194 -4.95 -26.15 16.87
N PRO A 195 -4.41 -27.34 16.54
CA PRO A 195 -5.20 -28.55 16.52
C PRO A 195 -5.92 -28.67 17.88
N ALA A 196 -7.22 -28.94 17.85
CA ALA A 196 -7.95 -29.27 19.06
C ALA A 196 -7.27 -30.50 19.69
N GLY A 197 -6.74 -30.36 20.92
CA GLY A 197 -6.13 -31.44 21.67
C GLY A 197 -7.16 -32.47 22.10
#